data_7cc8cadbd2f8fc098a3254b7ecfe81c7
#
_entry.id   7cc8cadbd2f8fc098a3254b7ecfe81c7
#
_cell.length_a   1.000
_cell.length_b   1.000
_cell.length_c   1.000
_cell.angle_alpha   90.00
_cell.angle_beta   90.00
_cell.angle_gamma   90.00
#
_symmetry.space_group_name_H-M   'P 1'
#
loop_
_entity.id
_entity.type
_entity.pdbx_description
1 polymer ?
#
loop_
_entity_poly.entity_id
_entity_poly.type
_entity_poly.pdbx_seq_one_letter_code
_entity_poly.pdbx_strand_id
1 'polypeptide(L)'
;HKLDPTRNTTMANVFMLETTSPILEIPDVNSYNLYFGWYLGELEQNDEFFDKYHADYPDRCIGFSEYGADANPQYQSSHPEKGDYTESYQCVYHEHIAKMIADRPWLWAPHVWNMFDFAADGRDAGGKHGENQKGLVTFDRKLKKDPFYLYKAYWSKEPFVHLCGSRYVD
;
A
#
# COMPACT_ATOMS: atom_id res chain seq x y z
N HIS A 1 19.89 18.83 7.01
CA HIS A 1 19.84 20.31 6.93
C HIS A 1 21.22 20.96 6.71
N LYS A 2 22.30 20.37 7.24
CA LYS A 2 23.65 20.92 7.06
C LYS A 2 24.11 20.95 5.60
N LEU A 3 23.67 19.95 4.79
CA LEU A 3 24.03 19.84 3.38
C LEU A 3 22.97 20.47 2.46
N ASP A 4 21.73 20.45 2.87
CA ASP A 4 20.59 21.03 2.13
C ASP A 4 19.54 21.55 3.13
N PRO A 5 19.51 22.87 3.39
CA PRO A 5 18.52 23.45 4.30
C PRO A 5 17.15 23.70 3.67
N THR A 6 16.98 23.39 2.37
CA THR A 6 15.75 23.71 1.61
C THR A 6 14.75 22.56 1.55
N ARG A 7 15.19 21.34 1.92
CA ARG A 7 14.35 20.14 1.89
C ARG A 7 14.13 19.56 3.27
N ASN A 8 12.91 19.09 3.52
CA ASN A 8 12.60 18.36 4.74
C ASN A 8 13.27 16.99 4.73
N THR A 9 13.67 16.53 5.89
CA THR A 9 14.13 15.15 6.12
C THR A 9 12.94 14.26 6.43
N THR A 10 12.98 13.01 5.95
CA THR A 10 11.92 12.03 6.21
C THR A 10 12.51 10.69 6.61
N MET A 11 11.71 9.90 7.30
CA MET A 11 12.05 8.53 7.69
C MET A 11 10.84 7.62 7.50
N ALA A 12 11.06 6.47 6.86
CA ALA A 12 10.10 5.39 6.77
C ALA A 12 10.30 4.42 7.95
N ASN A 13 9.31 4.31 8.82
CA ASN A 13 9.37 3.50 10.02
C ASN A 13 8.69 2.15 9.81
N VAL A 14 9.23 1.11 10.43
CA VAL A 14 8.56 -0.19 10.48
C VAL A 14 7.37 -0.13 11.44
N PHE A 15 6.35 -0.93 11.19
CA PHE A 15 5.11 -0.97 12.00
C PHE A 15 5.34 -1.26 13.49
N MET A 16 6.45 -1.95 13.83
CA MET A 16 6.82 -2.27 15.21
C MET A 16 7.41 -1.10 15.99
N LEU A 17 7.77 0.00 15.32
CA LEU A 17 8.29 1.18 16.03
C LEU A 17 7.12 1.90 16.71
N GLU A 18 7.18 1.94 18.03
CA GLU A 18 6.16 2.62 18.82
C GLU A 18 6.08 4.12 18.51
N THR A 19 4.87 4.66 18.47
CA THR A 19 4.60 6.07 18.16
C THR A 19 5.14 7.03 19.22
N THR A 20 5.53 6.52 20.39
CA THR A 20 6.16 7.25 21.49
C THR A 20 7.69 7.28 21.39
N SER A 21 8.29 6.59 20.41
CA SER A 21 9.73 6.50 20.27
C SER A 21 10.37 7.86 20.00
N PRO A 22 11.43 8.25 20.75
CA PRO A 22 12.10 9.53 20.57
C PRO A 22 12.80 9.67 19.20
N ILE A 23 13.05 8.57 18.49
CA ILE A 23 13.62 8.60 17.14
C ILE A 23 12.71 9.32 16.14
N LEU A 24 11.40 9.35 16.41
CA LEU A 24 10.40 10.04 15.58
C LEU A 24 10.51 11.57 15.67
N GLU A 25 11.31 12.10 16.59
CA GLU A 25 11.57 13.54 16.72
C GLU A 25 12.79 14.01 15.89
N ILE A 26 13.51 13.07 15.27
CA ILE A 26 14.72 13.39 14.49
C ILE A 26 14.39 13.94 13.10
N PRO A 27 13.54 13.31 12.27
CA PRO A 27 13.19 13.86 10.96
C PRO A 27 12.09 14.93 11.07
N ASP A 28 12.00 15.79 10.07
CA ASP A 28 10.93 16.79 9.99
C ASP A 28 9.56 16.15 9.80
N VAL A 29 9.52 15.06 9.05
CA VAL A 29 8.29 14.30 8.76
C VAL A 29 8.53 12.81 8.90
N ASN A 30 7.55 12.11 9.43
CA ASN A 30 7.58 10.67 9.61
C ASN A 30 6.60 9.96 8.68
N SER A 31 6.89 8.70 8.40
CA SER A 31 5.97 7.80 7.70
C SER A 31 6.14 6.38 8.21
N TYR A 32 5.15 5.54 7.96
CA TYR A 32 5.19 4.13 8.34
C TYR A 32 4.96 3.22 7.14
N ASN A 33 5.67 2.09 7.16
CA ASN A 33 5.39 0.94 6.32
C ASN A 33 4.37 0.06 7.06
N LEU A 34 3.10 0.11 6.64
CA LEU A 34 2.01 -0.64 7.28
C LEU A 34 1.40 -1.62 6.29
N TYR A 35 1.18 -2.83 6.78
CA TYR A 35 0.62 -3.91 5.99
C TYR A 35 -0.50 -4.64 6.73
N PHE A 36 -1.31 -3.89 7.51
CA PHE A 36 -2.54 -4.42 8.08
C PHE A 36 -3.49 -4.84 6.96
N GLY A 37 -4.12 -6.00 7.14
CA GLY A 37 -4.91 -6.62 6.09
C GLY A 37 -4.09 -7.44 5.07
N TRP A 38 -2.75 -7.52 5.23
CA TRP A 38 -1.93 -8.42 4.43
C TRP A 38 -1.00 -9.29 5.28
N TYR A 39 0.07 -8.73 5.86
CA TYR A 39 0.97 -9.52 6.71
C TYR A 39 0.44 -9.73 8.12
N LEU A 40 -0.36 -8.82 8.63
CA LEU A 40 -0.89 -8.83 9.99
C LEU A 40 -2.25 -8.14 10.05
N GLY A 41 -3.00 -8.46 11.10
CA GLY A 41 -4.25 -7.75 11.44
C GLY A 41 -5.27 -7.67 10.30
N GLU A 42 -6.20 -6.74 10.44
CA GLU A 42 -7.28 -6.51 9.49
C GLU A 42 -7.12 -5.13 8.81
N LEU A 43 -7.82 -4.90 7.70
CA LEU A 43 -7.70 -3.68 6.89
C LEU A 43 -8.00 -2.41 7.69
N GLU A 44 -9.02 -2.46 8.53
CA GLU A 44 -9.50 -1.36 9.35
C GLU A 44 -8.46 -0.86 10.36
N GLN A 45 -7.49 -1.69 10.70
CA GLN A 45 -6.41 -1.30 11.62
C GLN A 45 -5.47 -0.24 11.01
N ASN A 46 -5.45 -0.07 9.69
CA ASN A 46 -4.79 1.08 9.07
C ASN A 46 -5.50 2.39 9.46
N ASP A 47 -6.83 2.40 9.42
CA ASP A 47 -7.65 3.55 9.83
C ASP A 47 -7.41 3.89 11.30
N GLU A 48 -7.51 2.88 12.17
CA GLU A 48 -7.31 3.02 13.62
C GLU A 48 -5.92 3.55 13.95
N PHE A 49 -4.88 3.06 13.27
CA PHE A 49 -3.50 3.50 13.50
C PHE A 49 -3.32 4.98 13.17
N PHE A 50 -3.75 5.40 11.98
CA PHE A 50 -3.58 6.79 11.56
C PHE A 50 -4.45 7.76 12.35
N ASP A 51 -5.71 7.40 12.64
CA ASP A 51 -6.61 8.22 13.45
C ASP A 51 -6.08 8.40 14.87
N LYS A 52 -5.58 7.32 15.48
CA LYS A 52 -4.96 7.38 16.80
C LYS A 52 -3.68 8.23 16.77
N TYR A 53 -2.81 8.02 15.79
CA TYR A 53 -1.57 8.82 15.67
C TYR A 53 -1.88 10.31 15.55
N HIS A 54 -2.82 10.67 14.69
CA HIS A 54 -3.22 12.08 14.49
C HIS A 54 -3.89 12.68 15.73
N ALA A 55 -4.68 11.90 16.45
CA ALA A 55 -5.28 12.34 17.72
C ALA A 55 -4.23 12.56 18.82
N ASP A 56 -3.25 11.63 18.94
CA ASP A 56 -2.20 11.71 19.95
C ASP A 56 -1.16 12.81 19.63
N TYR A 57 -0.93 13.08 18.33
CA TYR A 57 0.11 14.00 17.84
C TYR A 57 -0.42 14.92 16.74
N PRO A 58 -1.38 15.82 17.00
CA PRO A 58 -2.04 16.60 15.95
C PRO A 58 -1.11 17.55 15.18
N ASP A 59 0.00 17.94 15.78
CA ASP A 59 1.00 18.83 15.17
C ASP A 59 2.12 18.07 14.43
N ARG A 60 2.11 16.73 14.44
CA ARG A 60 3.11 15.92 13.74
C ARG A 60 2.58 15.45 12.39
N CYS A 61 3.32 15.78 11.34
CA CYS A 61 3.06 15.26 10.01
C CYS A 61 3.33 13.75 9.96
N ILE A 62 2.38 12.99 9.44
CA ILE A 62 2.47 11.53 9.29
C ILE A 62 2.19 11.12 7.86
N GLY A 63 3.01 10.23 7.31
CA GLY A 63 2.90 9.68 5.97
C GLY A 63 2.70 8.17 5.96
N PHE A 64 2.31 7.65 4.82
CA PHE A 64 2.14 6.23 4.56
C PHE A 64 3.17 5.78 3.52
N SER A 65 4.36 5.40 3.96
CA SER A 65 5.50 5.17 3.07
C SER A 65 5.42 3.87 2.27
N GLU A 66 4.76 2.83 2.82
CA GLU A 66 4.50 1.61 2.07
C GLU A 66 3.18 0.97 2.52
N TYR A 67 2.40 0.52 1.55
CA TYR A 67 1.24 -0.35 1.71
C TYR A 67 1.02 -1.18 0.45
N GLY A 68 0.46 -2.38 0.57
CA GLY A 68 0.21 -3.23 -0.58
C GLY A 68 -0.09 -4.68 -0.20
N ALA A 69 -0.73 -5.40 -1.10
CA ALA A 69 -0.98 -6.83 -1.03
C ALA A 69 -0.41 -7.54 -2.25
N ASP A 70 0.14 -8.75 -2.06
CA ASP A 70 0.62 -9.57 -3.18
C ASP A 70 -0.57 -10.13 -3.98
N ALA A 71 -0.40 -10.23 -5.30
CA ALA A 71 -1.36 -10.91 -6.16
C ALA A 71 -0.70 -11.56 -7.38
N ASN A 72 -1.09 -12.80 -7.61
CA ASN A 72 -0.82 -13.51 -8.85
C ASN A 72 -2.04 -13.33 -9.78
N PRO A 73 -1.89 -12.73 -10.97
CA PRO A 73 -3.02 -12.48 -11.88
C PRO A 73 -3.72 -13.74 -12.40
N GLN A 74 -3.13 -14.92 -12.17
CA GLN A 74 -3.75 -16.20 -12.49
C GLN A 74 -4.72 -16.67 -11.41
N TYR A 75 -4.70 -16.02 -10.23
CA TYR A 75 -5.56 -16.37 -9.11
C TYR A 75 -6.68 -15.34 -8.98
N GLN A 76 -7.90 -15.83 -8.97
CA GLN A 76 -9.11 -15.05 -8.81
C GLN A 76 -10.02 -15.71 -7.78
N SER A 77 -10.87 -14.93 -7.12
CA SER A 77 -11.84 -15.45 -6.17
C SER A 77 -13.13 -14.63 -6.17
N SER A 78 -14.26 -15.30 -6.11
CA SER A 78 -15.55 -14.65 -5.84
C SER A 78 -15.74 -14.32 -4.35
N HIS A 79 -14.88 -14.86 -3.49
CA HIS A 79 -14.84 -14.62 -2.05
C HIS A 79 -13.37 -14.37 -1.64
N PRO A 80 -12.83 -13.21 -2.00
CA PRO A 80 -11.42 -12.92 -1.76
C PRO A 80 -11.13 -12.78 -0.28
N GLU A 81 -10.02 -13.40 0.17
CA GLU A 81 -9.59 -13.43 1.56
C GLU A 81 -8.13 -13.02 1.70
N LYS A 82 -7.79 -12.45 2.85
CA LYS A 82 -6.42 -12.08 3.20
C LYS A 82 -5.47 -13.28 3.04
N GLY A 83 -4.40 -13.10 2.26
CA GLY A 83 -3.36 -14.11 2.06
C GLY A 83 -3.66 -15.13 0.97
N ASP A 84 -4.74 -14.97 0.21
CA ASP A 84 -5.12 -15.87 -0.89
C ASP A 84 -4.33 -15.62 -2.20
N TYR A 85 -3.57 -14.52 -2.24
CA TYR A 85 -2.80 -14.07 -3.40
C TYR A 85 -3.65 -13.83 -4.65
N THR A 86 -4.95 -13.64 -4.51
CA THR A 86 -5.81 -13.32 -5.65
C THR A 86 -5.72 -11.85 -6.03
N GLU A 87 -5.86 -11.57 -7.31
CA GLU A 87 -5.99 -10.21 -7.81
C GLU A 87 -7.28 -9.54 -7.26
N SER A 88 -8.30 -10.36 -7.02
CA SER A 88 -9.56 -9.92 -6.38
C SER A 88 -9.32 -9.36 -4.97
N TYR A 89 -8.51 -10.04 -4.14
CA TYR A 89 -8.17 -9.51 -2.82
C TYR A 89 -7.28 -8.27 -2.90
N GLN A 90 -6.34 -8.24 -3.84
CA GLN A 90 -5.53 -7.05 -4.06
C GLN A 90 -6.41 -5.83 -4.38
N CYS A 91 -7.49 -6.00 -5.14
CA CYS A 91 -8.47 -4.93 -5.40
C CYS A 91 -9.17 -4.50 -4.11
N VAL A 92 -9.70 -5.43 -3.31
CA VAL A 92 -10.35 -5.14 -2.02
C VAL A 92 -9.41 -4.34 -1.11
N TYR A 93 -8.16 -4.79 -0.99
CA TYR A 93 -7.14 -4.11 -0.20
C TYR A 93 -6.92 -2.66 -0.65
N HIS A 94 -6.64 -2.47 -1.93
CA HIS A 94 -6.33 -1.14 -2.47
C HIS A 94 -7.54 -0.21 -2.52
N GLU A 95 -8.75 -0.73 -2.69
CA GLU A 95 -9.98 0.06 -2.64
C GLU A 95 -10.21 0.62 -1.22
N HIS A 96 -10.06 -0.22 -0.19
CA HIS A 96 -10.14 0.22 1.21
C HIS A 96 -9.11 1.32 1.50
N ILE A 97 -7.83 1.07 1.17
CA ILE A 97 -6.74 2.03 1.45
C ILE A 97 -6.93 3.33 0.66
N ALA A 98 -7.34 3.28 -0.59
CA ALA A 98 -7.58 4.49 -1.39
C ALA A 98 -8.68 5.36 -0.78
N LYS A 99 -9.77 4.74 -0.29
CA LYS A 99 -10.84 5.44 0.42
C LYS A 99 -10.33 5.99 1.77
N MET A 100 -9.63 5.19 2.55
CA MET A 100 -9.04 5.60 3.82
C MET A 100 -8.16 6.85 3.67
N ILE A 101 -7.34 6.90 2.62
CA ILE A 101 -6.49 8.06 2.30
C ILE A 101 -7.33 9.26 1.90
N ALA A 102 -8.36 9.08 1.06
CA ALA A 102 -9.23 10.17 0.61
C ALA A 102 -9.97 10.84 1.77
N ASP A 103 -10.33 10.07 2.79
CA ASP A 103 -11.01 10.57 4.00
C ASP A 103 -10.06 11.30 4.99
N ARG A 104 -8.73 11.25 4.75
CA ARG A 104 -7.68 11.81 5.65
C ARG A 104 -6.75 12.78 4.91
N PRO A 105 -7.20 13.99 4.58
CA PRO A 105 -6.40 14.95 3.80
C PRO A 105 -5.14 15.44 4.51
N TRP A 106 -5.00 15.15 5.80
CA TRP A 106 -3.80 15.42 6.60
C TRP A 106 -2.72 14.34 6.46
N LEU A 107 -3.05 13.16 5.89
CA LEU A 107 -2.08 12.10 5.63
C LEU A 107 -1.26 12.45 4.40
N TRP A 108 0.05 12.65 4.58
CA TRP A 108 0.91 13.02 3.47
C TRP A 108 1.55 11.82 2.79
N ALA A 109 1.85 11.98 1.51
CA ALA A 109 2.69 11.09 0.69
C ALA A 109 2.41 9.58 0.87
N PRO A 110 1.17 9.10 0.61
CA PRO A 110 0.91 7.67 0.56
C PRO A 110 1.58 7.05 -0.68
N HIS A 111 2.40 6.01 -0.45
CA HIS A 111 3.13 5.31 -1.52
C HIS A 111 2.72 3.85 -1.59
N VAL A 112 2.17 3.46 -2.71
CA VAL A 112 1.89 2.06 -3.02
C VAL A 112 3.18 1.27 -3.12
N TRP A 113 3.29 0.15 -2.42
CA TRP A 113 4.31 -0.84 -2.62
C TRP A 113 3.74 -2.04 -3.38
N ASN A 114 3.95 -2.16 -4.70
CA ASN A 114 4.88 -1.42 -5.52
C ASN A 114 4.24 -1.15 -6.90
N MET A 115 4.86 -0.34 -7.74
CA MET A 115 4.40 -0.17 -9.13
C MET A 115 4.55 -1.46 -9.93
N PHE A 116 5.65 -2.19 -9.73
CA PHE A 116 5.99 -3.41 -10.46
C PHE A 116 6.26 -4.58 -9.52
N ASP A 117 5.91 -5.78 -9.93
CA ASP A 117 6.49 -6.98 -9.35
C ASP A 117 8.00 -6.98 -9.55
N PHE A 118 8.76 -7.52 -8.62
CA PHE A 118 10.21 -7.47 -8.65
C PHE A 118 10.87 -8.71 -8.03
N ALA A 119 12.14 -8.96 -8.39
CA ALA A 119 12.90 -10.09 -7.87
C ALA A 119 13.11 -9.97 -6.35
N ALA A 120 12.88 -11.07 -5.64
CA ALA A 120 13.04 -11.19 -4.20
C ALA A 120 13.39 -12.64 -3.82
N ASP A 121 14.65 -13.00 -3.92
CA ASP A 121 15.16 -14.38 -3.83
C ASP A 121 14.63 -15.21 -2.66
N GLY A 122 14.43 -14.58 -1.51
CA GLY A 122 13.94 -15.25 -0.32
C GLY A 122 12.43 -15.51 -0.30
N ARG A 123 11.69 -15.14 -1.34
CA ARG A 123 10.23 -15.32 -1.39
C ARG A 123 9.87 -16.59 -2.16
N ASP A 124 8.95 -17.35 -1.57
CA ASP A 124 8.35 -18.53 -2.19
C ASP A 124 6.89 -18.61 -1.77
N ALA A 125 6.03 -17.84 -2.46
CA ALA A 125 4.63 -17.71 -2.11
C ALA A 125 3.79 -17.26 -3.32
N GLY A 126 2.47 -17.46 -3.25
CA GLY A 126 1.53 -17.04 -4.30
C GLY A 126 1.80 -17.66 -5.66
N GLY A 127 2.36 -18.89 -5.69
CA GLY A 127 2.69 -19.60 -6.93
C GLY A 127 3.90 -19.05 -7.69
N LYS A 128 4.70 -18.17 -7.06
CA LYS A 128 5.93 -17.61 -7.63
C LYS A 128 7.11 -17.78 -6.68
N HIS A 129 8.20 -18.28 -7.22
CA HIS A 129 9.48 -18.37 -6.52
C HIS A 129 10.37 -17.19 -6.87
N GLY A 130 11.02 -16.58 -5.87
CA GLY A 130 11.95 -15.48 -6.08
C GLY A 130 11.31 -14.16 -6.53
N GLU A 131 10.00 -13.95 -6.30
CA GLU A 131 9.28 -12.76 -6.76
C GLU A 131 8.43 -12.14 -5.65
N ASN A 132 8.49 -10.82 -5.53
CA ASN A 132 7.52 -10.04 -4.78
C ASN A 132 6.39 -9.61 -5.74
N GLN A 133 5.16 -9.98 -5.43
CA GLN A 133 4.00 -9.82 -6.30
C GLN A 133 3.09 -8.65 -5.89
N LYS A 134 3.60 -7.68 -5.13
CA LYS A 134 2.82 -6.48 -4.73
C LYS A 134 2.72 -5.43 -5.83
N GLY A 135 3.33 -5.67 -6.98
CA GLY A 135 3.23 -4.77 -8.12
C GLY A 135 1.79 -4.57 -8.58
N LEU A 136 1.49 -3.36 -9.03
CA LEU A 136 0.27 -3.08 -9.80
C LEU A 136 0.43 -3.54 -11.25
N VAL A 137 1.66 -3.83 -11.67
CA VAL A 137 2.04 -4.33 -12.99
C VAL A 137 2.97 -5.52 -12.81
N THR A 138 2.83 -6.54 -13.62
CA THR A 138 3.64 -7.76 -13.55
C THR A 138 5.14 -7.50 -13.78
N PHE A 139 5.97 -8.46 -13.35
CA PHE A 139 7.43 -8.39 -13.45
C PHE A 139 7.93 -8.09 -14.88
N ASP A 140 7.32 -8.70 -15.88
CA ASP A 140 7.65 -8.50 -17.31
C ASP A 140 7.07 -7.23 -17.93
N ARG A 141 6.33 -6.43 -17.13
CA ARG A 141 5.67 -5.17 -17.53
C ARG A 141 4.54 -5.31 -18.54
N LYS A 142 4.09 -6.54 -18.84
CA LYS A 142 3.10 -6.78 -19.89
C LYS A 142 1.67 -6.67 -19.41
N LEU A 143 1.41 -7.01 -18.15
CA LEU A 143 0.06 -7.02 -17.61
C LEU A 143 -0.08 -5.99 -16.50
N LYS A 144 -1.07 -5.12 -16.63
CA LYS A 144 -1.57 -4.24 -15.57
C LYS A 144 -2.63 -5.00 -14.80
N LYS A 145 -2.44 -5.17 -13.50
CA LYS A 145 -3.42 -5.80 -12.62
C LYS A 145 -4.61 -4.86 -12.39
N ASP A 146 -5.74 -5.39 -11.97
CA ASP A 146 -6.96 -4.59 -11.77
C ASP A 146 -6.76 -3.39 -10.83
N PRO A 147 -5.99 -3.46 -9.72
CA PRO A 147 -5.72 -2.29 -8.89
C PRO A 147 -4.97 -1.15 -9.59
N PHE A 148 -4.23 -1.42 -10.66
CA PHE A 148 -3.66 -0.36 -11.50
C PHE A 148 -4.75 0.55 -12.05
N TYR A 149 -5.86 -0.04 -12.51
CA TYR A 149 -6.98 0.69 -13.09
C TYR A 149 -7.83 1.39 -12.02
N LEU A 150 -7.88 0.82 -10.80
CA LEU A 150 -8.48 1.48 -9.65
C LEU A 150 -7.77 2.83 -9.40
N TYR A 151 -6.45 2.84 -9.27
CA TYR A 151 -5.69 4.08 -9.07
C TYR A 151 -5.79 5.03 -10.26
N LYS A 152 -5.82 4.50 -11.49
CA LYS A 152 -6.08 5.32 -12.66
C LYS A 152 -7.42 6.04 -12.55
N ALA A 153 -8.48 5.39 -12.08
CA ALA A 153 -9.78 5.99 -11.86
C ALA A 153 -9.73 7.06 -10.76
N TYR A 154 -9.05 6.80 -9.63
CA TYR A 154 -8.91 7.74 -8.52
C TYR A 154 -8.11 8.99 -8.88
N TRP A 155 -7.06 8.86 -9.70
CA TRP A 155 -6.12 9.96 -9.95
C TRP A 155 -6.30 10.64 -11.31
N SER A 156 -7.13 10.07 -12.19
CA SER A 156 -7.44 10.70 -13.47
C SER A 156 -8.38 11.90 -13.28
N LYS A 157 -8.09 12.99 -13.98
CA LYS A 157 -9.02 14.13 -14.10
C LYS A 157 -10.17 13.85 -15.06
N GLU A 158 -9.96 12.90 -15.97
CA GLU A 158 -10.97 12.47 -16.94
C GLU A 158 -11.72 11.25 -16.41
N PRO A 159 -13.03 11.17 -16.65
CA PRO A 159 -13.81 9.97 -16.29
C PRO A 159 -13.17 8.71 -16.88
N PHE A 160 -12.99 7.70 -16.04
CA PHE A 160 -12.39 6.43 -16.42
C PHE A 160 -13.21 5.27 -15.90
N VAL A 161 -13.43 4.27 -16.75
CA VAL A 161 -14.13 3.02 -16.41
C VAL A 161 -13.25 1.83 -16.82
N HIS A 162 -13.13 0.86 -15.94
CA HIS A 162 -12.49 -0.41 -16.20
C HIS A 162 -13.39 -1.56 -15.76
N LEU A 163 -13.50 -2.57 -16.61
CA LEU A 163 -14.22 -3.80 -16.28
C LEU A 163 -13.22 -4.82 -15.74
N CYS A 164 -13.34 -5.12 -14.45
CA CYS A 164 -12.54 -6.14 -13.77
C CYS A 164 -13.03 -7.55 -14.09
N GLY A 165 -12.23 -8.56 -13.74
CA GLY A 165 -12.64 -9.96 -13.86
C GLY A 165 -12.51 -10.56 -15.26
N SER A 166 -11.89 -9.86 -16.22
CA SER A 166 -11.67 -10.39 -17.58
C SER A 166 -10.76 -11.62 -17.63
N ARG A 167 -10.06 -11.91 -16.53
CA ARG A 167 -9.18 -13.07 -16.37
C ARG A 167 -9.79 -14.19 -15.52
N TYR A 168 -11.04 -14.04 -15.08
CA TYR A 168 -11.76 -15.15 -14.45
C TYR A 168 -11.92 -16.29 -15.45
N VAL A 169 -11.49 -17.47 -15.01
CA VAL A 169 -11.74 -18.74 -15.70
C VAL A 169 -12.62 -19.54 -14.74
N ASP A 170 -13.81 -19.94 -15.22
CA ASP A 170 -14.73 -20.83 -14.49
C ASP A 170 -14.15 -22.24 -14.37
#